data_ed76ce1134a0e062befe1a7b2132b241
#
_entry.id   ed76ce1134a0e062befe1a7b2132b241
#
_cell.length_a   1.000
_cell.length_b   1.000
_cell.length_c   1.000
_cell.angle_alpha   90.00
_cell.angle_beta   90.00
_cell.angle_gamma   90.00
#
_symmetry.space_group_name_H-M   'P 1'
#
loop_
_entity.id
_entity.type
_entity.pdbx_description
1 polymer ?
#
loop_
_entity_poly.entity_id
_entity_poly.type
_entity_poly.pdbx_seq_one_letter_code
_entity_poly.pdbx_strand_id
1 'polypeptide(L)'
;MSTYHHGELRPALLRAAAKILEKEGREAISLRDLARRAGVSHGAPYRHFADRQALLAALADEGFALLAQALEGKPWREQAVAYVRFGLANPQRFALMFTRPVPDPLRRLVEGDAVAQATWAMVHGLTHLILSGHFAGEEPEALVRRTLAEVRFAQRSA
;
A
#
# COMPACT_ATOMS: atom_id res chain seq x y z
N MET A 1 -24.46 -11.53 -24.06
CA MET A 1 -24.79 -11.27 -22.63
C MET A 1 -23.76 -12.02 -21.80
N SER A 2 -22.79 -11.30 -21.23
CA SER A 2 -21.71 -11.93 -20.44
C SER A 2 -22.27 -12.34 -19.09
N THR A 3 -22.32 -13.63 -18.82
CA THR A 3 -22.74 -14.22 -17.54
C THR A 3 -21.65 -13.88 -16.52
N TYR A 4 -21.85 -12.85 -15.74
CA TYR A 4 -20.95 -12.48 -14.65
C TYR A 4 -21.06 -13.55 -13.55
N HIS A 5 -20.05 -14.39 -13.41
CA HIS A 5 -19.97 -15.37 -12.32
C HIS A 5 -19.94 -14.62 -10.98
N HIS A 6 -20.84 -14.96 -10.07
CA HIS A 6 -20.99 -14.27 -8.78
C HIS A 6 -19.70 -14.20 -7.93
N GLY A 7 -18.71 -15.09 -8.15
CA GLY A 7 -17.41 -15.07 -7.49
C GLY A 7 -16.44 -13.99 -7.99
N GLU A 8 -16.62 -13.46 -9.20
CA GLU A 8 -15.70 -12.52 -9.84
C GLU A 8 -16.03 -11.04 -9.56
N LEU A 9 -17.23 -10.73 -9.04
CA LEU A 9 -17.67 -9.34 -8.88
C LEU A 9 -16.84 -8.59 -7.82
N ARG A 10 -16.60 -9.20 -6.66
CA ARG A 10 -15.81 -8.56 -5.59
C ARG A 10 -14.39 -8.21 -6.04
N PRO A 11 -13.60 -9.12 -6.65
CA PRO A 11 -12.30 -8.79 -7.22
C PRO A 11 -12.37 -7.74 -8.33
N ALA A 12 -13.38 -7.77 -9.19
CA ALA A 12 -13.56 -6.79 -10.24
C ALA A 12 -13.82 -5.37 -9.68
N LEU A 13 -14.66 -5.26 -8.65
CA LEU A 13 -14.93 -3.99 -7.96
C LEU A 13 -13.65 -3.45 -7.31
N LEU A 14 -12.85 -4.28 -6.65
CA LEU A 14 -11.57 -3.89 -6.05
C LEU A 14 -10.58 -3.41 -7.11
N ARG A 15 -10.42 -4.13 -8.22
CA ARG A 15 -9.54 -3.70 -9.32
C ARG A 15 -9.99 -2.36 -9.91
N ALA A 16 -11.29 -2.15 -10.09
CA ALA A 16 -11.83 -0.90 -10.61
C ALA A 16 -11.61 0.24 -9.61
N ALA A 17 -11.87 0.00 -8.32
CA ALA A 17 -11.66 0.98 -7.26
C ALA A 17 -10.18 1.34 -7.11
N ALA A 18 -9.25 0.36 -7.23
CA ALA A 18 -7.82 0.60 -7.20
C ALA A 18 -7.36 1.55 -8.32
N LYS A 19 -7.90 1.40 -9.53
CA LYS A 19 -7.61 2.31 -10.66
C LYS A 19 -8.11 3.73 -10.41
N ILE A 20 -9.32 3.87 -9.85
CA ILE A 20 -9.87 5.18 -9.47
C ILE A 20 -9.02 5.80 -8.37
N LEU A 21 -8.64 5.02 -7.35
CA LEU A 21 -7.81 5.47 -6.25
C LEU A 21 -6.52 6.11 -6.74
N GLU A 22 -5.75 5.44 -7.60
CA GLU A 22 -4.48 5.95 -8.10
C GLU A 22 -4.63 7.15 -9.05
N LYS A 23 -5.69 7.18 -9.84
CA LYS A 23 -5.89 8.23 -10.85
C LYS A 23 -6.57 9.48 -10.32
N GLU A 24 -7.57 9.31 -9.46
CA GLU A 24 -8.53 10.33 -9.07
C GLU A 24 -8.56 10.58 -7.55
N GLY A 25 -7.84 9.75 -6.77
CA GLY A 25 -7.79 9.81 -5.32
C GLY A 25 -8.97 9.12 -4.64
N ARG A 26 -8.86 8.97 -3.32
CA ARG A 26 -9.84 8.23 -2.50
C ARG A 26 -11.24 8.87 -2.50
N GLU A 27 -11.34 10.18 -2.69
CA GLU A 27 -12.63 10.88 -2.63
C GLU A 27 -13.51 10.61 -3.86
N ALA A 28 -12.91 10.22 -4.99
CA ALA A 28 -13.62 9.83 -6.20
C ALA A 28 -14.26 8.44 -6.13
N ILE A 29 -13.94 7.62 -5.13
CA ILE A 29 -14.45 6.25 -5.00
C ILE A 29 -15.89 6.27 -4.50
N SER A 30 -16.80 5.64 -5.28
CA SER A 30 -18.21 5.47 -4.96
C SER A 30 -18.70 4.09 -5.39
N LEU A 31 -19.42 3.39 -4.48
CA LEU A 31 -20.04 2.08 -4.80
C LEU A 31 -21.05 2.18 -5.95
N ARG A 32 -21.78 3.31 -6.07
CA ARG A 32 -22.71 3.54 -7.18
C ARG A 32 -21.98 3.67 -8.51
N ASP A 33 -20.87 4.42 -8.55
CA ASP A 33 -20.10 4.59 -9.77
C ASP A 33 -19.43 3.28 -10.19
N LEU A 34 -18.91 2.52 -9.22
CA LEU A 34 -18.37 1.18 -9.47
C LEU A 34 -19.41 0.22 -10.03
N ALA A 35 -20.66 0.22 -9.49
CA ALA A 35 -21.75 -0.58 -10.05
C ALA A 35 -22.02 -0.22 -11.51
N ARG A 36 -22.11 1.08 -11.80
CA ARG A 36 -22.34 1.61 -13.15
C ARG A 36 -21.20 1.18 -14.11
N ARG A 37 -19.94 1.34 -13.69
CA ARG A 37 -18.76 0.97 -14.50
C ARG A 37 -18.66 -0.55 -14.71
N ALA A 38 -19.10 -1.35 -13.74
CA ALA A 38 -19.13 -2.80 -13.83
C ALA A 38 -20.35 -3.36 -14.57
N GLY A 39 -21.31 -2.51 -14.96
CA GLY A 39 -22.52 -2.93 -15.66
C GLY A 39 -23.45 -3.80 -14.80
N VAL A 40 -23.42 -3.61 -13.47
CA VAL A 40 -24.25 -4.36 -12.53
C VAL A 40 -25.30 -3.46 -11.85
N SER A 41 -26.29 -4.07 -11.20
CA SER A 41 -27.31 -3.32 -10.44
C SER A 41 -26.69 -2.50 -9.32
N HIS A 42 -27.30 -1.35 -8.98
CA HIS A 42 -26.82 -0.47 -7.89
C HIS A 42 -26.67 -1.19 -6.54
N GLY A 43 -27.47 -2.22 -6.27
CA GLY A 43 -27.41 -3.01 -5.04
C GLY A 43 -26.32 -4.07 -5.02
N ALA A 44 -25.73 -4.44 -6.18
CA ALA A 44 -24.80 -5.55 -6.27
C ALA A 44 -23.50 -5.32 -5.46
N PRO A 45 -22.86 -4.13 -5.48
CA PRO A 45 -21.65 -3.89 -4.68
C PRO A 45 -21.90 -3.97 -3.17
N TYR A 46 -23.10 -3.61 -2.69
CA TYR A 46 -23.45 -3.62 -1.27
C TYR A 46 -23.56 -5.04 -0.68
N ARG A 47 -23.66 -6.07 -1.53
CA ARG A 47 -23.53 -7.47 -1.09
C ARG A 47 -22.10 -7.86 -0.72
N HIS A 48 -21.11 -7.08 -1.15
CA HIS A 48 -19.67 -7.35 -0.94
C HIS A 48 -19.02 -6.33 0.01
N PHE A 49 -19.54 -5.11 0.04
CA PHE A 49 -19.03 -4.01 0.86
C PHE A 49 -20.24 -3.28 1.46
N ALA A 50 -20.34 -3.29 2.79
CA ALA A 50 -21.46 -2.66 3.50
C ALA A 50 -21.58 -1.17 3.15
N ASP A 51 -20.47 -0.51 3.00
CA ASP A 51 -20.37 0.92 2.68
C ASP A 51 -19.04 1.25 1.96
N ARG A 52 -18.82 2.53 1.68
CA ARG A 52 -17.58 3.05 1.08
C ARG A 52 -16.35 2.78 1.97
N GLN A 53 -16.51 2.85 3.29
CA GLN A 53 -15.41 2.62 4.23
C GLN A 53 -14.96 1.15 4.21
N ALA A 54 -15.89 0.21 4.13
CA ALA A 54 -15.59 -1.20 3.97
C ALA A 54 -14.83 -1.49 2.66
N LEU A 55 -15.17 -0.80 1.56
CA LEU A 55 -14.43 -0.90 0.31
C LEU A 55 -13.01 -0.32 0.43
N LEU A 56 -12.86 0.88 1.04
CA LEU A 56 -11.54 1.49 1.27
C LEU A 56 -10.67 0.63 2.19
N ALA A 57 -11.28 0.03 3.21
CA ALA A 57 -10.61 -0.93 4.08
C ALA A 57 -10.07 -2.14 3.30
N ALA A 58 -10.89 -2.72 2.42
CA ALA A 58 -10.46 -3.86 1.60
C ALA A 58 -9.35 -3.48 0.59
N LEU A 59 -9.37 -2.25 0.06
CA LEU A 59 -8.27 -1.72 -0.78
C LEU A 59 -6.96 -1.57 0.00
N ALA A 60 -7.03 -1.10 1.24
CA ALA A 60 -5.87 -0.99 2.11
C ALA A 60 -5.30 -2.38 2.46
N ASP A 61 -6.17 -3.34 2.80
CA ASP A 61 -5.78 -4.72 3.10
C ASP A 61 -5.10 -5.39 1.88
N GLU A 62 -5.65 -5.19 0.66
CA GLU A 62 -5.01 -5.65 -0.58
C GLU A 62 -3.66 -4.96 -0.78
N GLY A 63 -3.54 -3.66 -0.47
CA GLY A 63 -2.28 -2.92 -0.52
C GLY A 63 -1.22 -3.51 0.40
N PHE A 64 -1.58 -3.83 1.64
CA PHE A 64 -0.68 -4.49 2.59
C PHE A 64 -0.25 -5.89 2.11
N ALA A 65 -1.16 -6.67 1.52
CA ALA A 65 -0.83 -7.97 0.96
C ALA A 65 0.16 -7.86 -0.20
N LEU A 66 -0.03 -6.90 -1.11
CA LEU A 66 0.89 -6.62 -2.22
C LEU A 66 2.26 -6.14 -1.72
N LEU A 67 2.28 -5.29 -0.70
CA LEU A 67 3.53 -4.86 -0.07
C LEU A 67 4.26 -6.05 0.57
N ALA A 68 3.55 -6.90 1.32
CA ALA A 68 4.14 -8.11 1.91
C ALA A 68 4.80 -9.01 0.86
N GLN A 69 4.11 -9.26 -0.27
CA GLN A 69 4.66 -10.00 -1.41
C GLN A 69 5.91 -9.32 -2.00
N ALA A 70 5.90 -7.99 -2.11
CA ALA A 70 7.03 -7.24 -2.63
C ALA A 70 8.29 -7.35 -1.73
N LEU A 71 8.10 -7.56 -0.42
CA LEU A 71 9.19 -7.69 0.56
C LEU A 71 9.66 -9.13 0.76
N GLU A 72 8.82 -10.12 0.44
CA GLU A 72 9.04 -11.52 0.75
C GLU A 72 10.37 -12.04 0.19
N GLY A 73 11.10 -12.82 1.02
CA GLY A 73 12.35 -13.49 0.62
C GLY A 73 13.54 -12.56 0.38
N LYS A 74 13.39 -11.23 0.50
CA LYS A 74 14.49 -10.29 0.27
C LYS A 74 15.30 -10.03 1.54
N PRO A 75 16.64 -9.83 1.41
CA PRO A 75 17.44 -9.27 2.50
C PRO A 75 16.90 -7.89 2.92
N TRP A 76 17.07 -7.51 4.18
CA TRP A 76 16.48 -6.30 4.75
C TRP A 76 16.76 -5.00 3.96
N ARG A 77 17.97 -4.85 3.41
CA ARG A 77 18.32 -3.69 2.57
C ARG A 77 17.52 -3.65 1.27
N GLU A 78 17.28 -4.79 0.67
CA GLU A 78 16.46 -4.92 -0.54
C GLU A 78 14.96 -4.78 -0.21
N GLN A 79 14.54 -5.19 1.00
CA GLN A 79 13.18 -4.90 1.49
C GLN A 79 12.95 -3.39 1.59
N ALA A 80 13.90 -2.63 2.11
CA ALA A 80 13.79 -1.17 2.20
C ALA A 80 13.66 -0.52 0.81
N VAL A 81 14.46 -0.95 -0.16
CA VAL A 81 14.35 -0.49 -1.57
C VAL A 81 13.00 -0.87 -2.16
N ALA A 82 12.55 -2.12 -1.97
CA ALA A 82 11.26 -2.60 -2.46
C ALA A 82 10.08 -1.85 -1.82
N TYR A 83 10.19 -1.50 -0.54
CA TYR A 83 9.21 -0.71 0.19
C TYR A 83 9.02 0.67 -0.43
N VAL A 84 10.13 1.40 -0.65
CA VAL A 84 10.10 2.73 -1.28
C VAL A 84 9.56 2.62 -2.70
N ARG A 85 10.05 1.66 -3.49
CA ARG A 85 9.55 1.41 -4.86
C ARG A 85 8.04 1.16 -4.89
N PHE A 86 7.52 0.37 -3.94
CA PHE A 86 6.09 0.14 -3.81
C PHE A 86 5.31 1.43 -3.54
N GLY A 87 5.76 2.25 -2.59
CA GLY A 87 5.14 3.53 -2.27
C GLY A 87 5.12 4.48 -3.46
N LEU A 88 6.23 4.57 -4.21
CA LEU A 88 6.33 5.43 -5.39
C LEU A 88 5.46 4.93 -6.57
N ALA A 89 5.33 3.63 -6.73
CA ALA A 89 4.48 3.04 -7.77
C ALA A 89 2.98 3.13 -7.46
N ASN A 90 2.60 3.28 -6.17
CA ASN A 90 1.21 3.25 -5.70
C ASN A 90 0.95 4.36 -4.66
N PRO A 91 1.17 5.64 -4.97
CA PRO A 91 1.19 6.71 -3.96
C PRO A 91 -0.14 6.86 -3.22
N GLN A 92 -1.28 6.80 -3.90
CA GLN A 92 -2.59 6.94 -3.29
C GLN A 92 -2.98 5.72 -2.43
N ARG A 93 -2.63 4.53 -2.89
CA ARG A 93 -2.82 3.29 -2.13
C ARG A 93 -1.92 3.29 -0.90
N PHE A 94 -0.66 3.68 -1.04
CA PHE A 94 0.28 3.80 0.07
C PHE A 94 -0.25 4.75 1.14
N ALA A 95 -0.72 5.93 0.76
CA ALA A 95 -1.34 6.86 1.69
C ALA A 95 -2.60 6.28 2.38
N LEU A 96 -3.45 5.55 1.62
CA LEU A 96 -4.65 4.90 2.16
C LEU A 96 -4.31 3.82 3.19
N MET A 97 -3.30 2.98 2.91
CA MET A 97 -2.89 1.88 3.79
C MET A 97 -2.59 2.36 5.20
N PHE A 98 -1.81 3.43 5.34
CA PHE A 98 -1.33 3.92 6.63
C PHE A 98 -2.31 4.85 7.36
N THR A 99 -3.55 4.98 6.89
CA THR A 99 -4.66 5.48 7.70
C THR A 99 -5.19 4.44 8.70
N ARG A 100 -4.66 3.23 8.69
CA ARG A 100 -5.07 2.08 9.51
C ARG A 100 -3.85 1.43 10.17
N PRO A 101 -4.05 0.66 11.25
CA PRO A 101 -2.97 -0.15 11.84
C PRO A 101 -2.40 -1.13 10.82
N VAL A 102 -1.08 -1.34 10.88
CA VAL A 102 -0.38 -2.29 10.02
C VAL A 102 -0.76 -3.72 10.42
N PRO A 103 -1.28 -4.55 9.50
CA PRO A 103 -1.69 -5.92 9.80
C PRO A 103 -0.51 -6.90 9.76
N ASP A 104 -0.73 -8.14 10.26
CA ASP A 104 0.17 -9.25 9.97
C ASP A 104 0.17 -9.57 8.46
N PRO A 105 1.31 -9.98 7.89
CA PRO A 105 2.61 -10.27 8.53
C PRO A 105 3.54 -9.06 8.67
N LEU A 106 3.13 -7.86 8.25
CA LEU A 106 3.99 -6.66 8.24
C LEU A 106 4.14 -6.02 9.64
N ARG A 107 3.31 -6.43 10.61
CA ARG A 107 3.35 -5.91 11.99
C ARG A 107 4.74 -5.97 12.61
N ARG A 108 5.54 -7.00 12.29
CA ARG A 108 6.92 -7.13 12.76
C ARG A 108 7.83 -5.96 12.39
N LEU A 109 7.53 -5.24 11.30
CA LEU A 109 8.27 -4.04 10.92
C LEU A 109 8.01 -2.88 11.91
N VAL A 110 6.83 -2.89 12.55
CA VAL A 110 6.37 -1.84 13.47
C VAL A 110 6.56 -2.23 14.93
N GLU A 111 6.33 -3.51 15.26
CA GLU A 111 6.36 -4.04 16.63
C GLU A 111 7.63 -4.87 16.93
N GLY A 112 8.61 -4.89 16.02
CA GLY A 112 9.90 -5.55 16.20
C GLY A 112 10.78 -4.88 17.28
N ASP A 113 12.04 -5.27 17.33
CA ASP A 113 12.99 -4.61 18.22
C ASP A 113 13.24 -3.13 17.80
N ALA A 114 13.94 -2.39 18.65
CA ALA A 114 14.20 -0.97 18.41
C ALA A 114 14.91 -0.70 17.07
N VAL A 115 15.73 -1.64 16.58
CA VAL A 115 16.41 -1.53 15.29
C VAL A 115 15.42 -1.69 14.14
N ALA A 116 14.53 -2.67 14.22
CA ALA A 116 13.46 -2.88 13.22
C ALA A 116 12.52 -1.67 13.16
N GLN A 117 12.10 -1.16 14.32
CA GLN A 117 11.25 0.03 14.43
C GLN A 117 11.92 1.28 13.84
N ALA A 118 13.19 1.54 14.20
CA ALA A 118 13.93 2.68 13.69
C ALA A 118 14.15 2.59 12.17
N THR A 119 14.49 1.39 11.68
CA THR A 119 14.66 1.13 10.25
C THR A 119 13.36 1.39 9.48
N TRP A 120 12.26 0.85 9.99
CA TRP A 120 10.96 1.05 9.36
C TRP A 120 10.56 2.53 9.37
N ALA A 121 10.68 3.21 10.51
CA ALA A 121 10.34 4.63 10.63
C ALA A 121 11.15 5.49 9.66
N MET A 122 12.44 5.20 9.52
CA MET A 122 13.34 5.89 8.58
C MET A 122 12.92 5.66 7.13
N VAL A 123 12.69 4.40 6.73
CA VAL A 123 12.34 4.06 5.35
C VAL A 123 10.95 4.59 5.01
N HIS A 124 9.99 4.51 5.94
CA HIS A 124 8.65 5.06 5.78
C HIS A 124 8.68 6.59 5.64
N GLY A 125 9.39 7.27 6.53
CA GLY A 125 9.59 8.72 6.46
C GLY A 125 10.27 9.16 5.16
N LEU A 126 11.32 8.45 4.74
CA LEU A 126 12.01 8.70 3.47
C LEU A 126 11.07 8.55 2.26
N THR A 127 10.21 7.51 2.26
CA THR A 127 9.20 7.31 1.22
C THR A 127 8.27 8.52 1.12
N HIS A 128 7.76 9.02 2.25
CA HIS A 128 6.90 10.19 2.28
C HIS A 128 7.60 11.47 1.81
N LEU A 129 8.85 11.68 2.21
CA LEU A 129 9.65 12.83 1.78
C LEU A 129 9.90 12.82 0.26
N ILE A 130 10.19 11.66 -0.30
CA ILE A 130 10.34 11.50 -1.75
C ILE A 130 9.01 11.80 -2.47
N LEU A 131 7.90 11.22 -1.99
CA LEU A 131 6.56 11.46 -2.56
C LEU A 131 6.14 12.94 -2.49
N SER A 132 6.60 13.65 -1.47
CA SER A 132 6.35 15.09 -1.30
C SER A 132 7.33 15.99 -2.08
N GLY A 133 8.24 15.40 -2.87
CA GLY A 133 9.16 16.14 -3.74
C GLY A 133 10.38 16.74 -3.06
N HIS A 134 10.66 16.40 -1.78
CA HIS A 134 11.82 16.97 -1.04
C HIS A 134 13.18 16.56 -1.61
N PHE A 135 13.23 15.46 -2.36
CA PHE A 135 14.44 14.95 -3.02
C PHE A 135 14.32 14.96 -4.54
N ALA A 136 13.67 16.02 -5.09
CA ALA A 136 13.52 16.19 -6.53
C ALA A 136 14.91 16.23 -7.20
N GLY A 137 15.09 15.38 -8.22
CA GLY A 137 16.36 15.25 -8.96
C GLY A 137 17.30 14.16 -8.44
N GLU A 138 17.02 13.54 -7.29
CA GLU A 138 17.73 12.35 -6.84
C GLU A 138 17.03 11.07 -7.32
N GLU A 139 17.83 10.05 -7.64
CA GLU A 139 17.28 8.74 -7.95
C GLU A 139 16.86 8.04 -6.64
N PRO A 140 15.57 7.65 -6.48
CA PRO A 140 15.04 7.20 -5.20
C PRO A 140 15.75 5.99 -4.60
N GLU A 141 16.10 4.99 -5.44
CA GLU A 141 16.78 3.78 -4.95
C GLU A 141 18.22 4.06 -4.51
N ALA A 142 18.91 4.94 -5.23
CA ALA A 142 20.28 5.36 -4.85
C ALA A 142 20.24 6.12 -3.51
N LEU A 143 19.25 7.00 -3.32
CA LEU A 143 19.04 7.72 -2.07
C LEU A 143 18.81 6.75 -0.90
N VAL A 144 17.91 5.76 -1.07
CA VAL A 144 17.65 4.74 -0.05
C VAL A 144 18.92 3.97 0.30
N ARG A 145 19.64 3.44 -0.71
CA ARG A 145 20.86 2.65 -0.51
C ARG A 145 21.93 3.46 0.22
N ARG A 146 22.16 4.71 -0.17
CA ARG A 146 23.10 5.63 0.48
C ARG A 146 22.70 5.88 1.94
N THR A 147 21.44 6.21 2.20
CA THR A 147 20.94 6.45 3.55
C THR A 147 21.15 5.23 4.45
N LEU A 148 20.81 4.03 3.94
CA LEU A 148 21.00 2.78 4.68
C LEU A 148 22.49 2.41 4.90
N ALA A 149 23.40 2.87 4.05
CA ALA A 149 24.83 2.65 4.23
C ALA A 149 25.42 3.49 5.35
N GLU A 150 24.93 4.72 5.50
CA GLU A 150 25.40 5.68 6.51
C GLU A 150 24.79 5.47 7.90
N VAL A 151 23.56 4.94 7.98
CA VAL A 151 22.90 4.68 9.26
C VAL A 151 23.48 3.44 9.91
N ARG A 152 24.16 3.64 11.04
CA ARG A 152 24.67 2.59 11.92
C ARG A 152 23.77 2.48 13.15
N PHE A 153 22.96 1.43 13.20
CA PHE A 153 22.30 1.08 14.44
C PHE A 153 23.33 0.44 15.37
N ALA A 154 23.44 0.94 16.59
CA ALA A 154 24.34 0.35 17.58
C ALA A 154 23.97 -1.13 17.76
N GLN A 155 24.88 -2.03 17.37
CA GLN A 155 24.74 -3.44 17.70
C GLN A 155 24.89 -3.57 19.21
N ARG A 156 23.85 -4.04 19.89
CA ARG A 156 24.00 -4.46 21.27
C ARG A 156 24.99 -5.64 21.26
N SER A 157 26.17 -5.38 21.82
CA SER A 157 27.04 -6.48 22.24
C SER A 157 26.26 -7.31 23.24
N ALA A 158 26.04 -8.58 22.91
CA ALA A 158 25.42 -9.55 23.80
C ALA A 158 26.35 -9.85 24.98
#